data_62a97b91015ae7529e80b2205dea2df5
#
_entry.id   62a97b91015ae7529e80b2205dea2df5
#
_cell.length_a   1.000
_cell.length_b   1.000
_cell.length_c   1.000
_cell.angle_alpha   90.00
_cell.angle_beta   90.00
_cell.angle_gamma   90.00
#
_symmetry.space_group_name_H-M   'P 1'
#
loop_
_entity.id
_entity.type
_entity.pdbx_description
1 polymer ?
#
loop_
_entity_poly.entity_id
_entity_poly.type
_entity_poly.pdbx_seq_one_letter_code
_entity_poly.pdbx_strand_id
1 'polypeptide(L)'
;MSDLKIVVVGGVAAGPKAAARAKRCNPEAQVTLIEKGDWISYGGCGLPYFLGATVKDINDLMTTSWDAVRTPEFMKGTKDIDTLLGWEATKINRADKTVEAKDCKTGEVKVLPYDKLVLATGAENFKPPMENIDAKGVFGMKTPKDALDMQEYIKTQGVSSTVIIGAGLIGMECAEAFANWGLDVTIVEMQGSIFPQVLDPEMGCVFQNYLESEDLNFMLNTKVEKILVDGDGKVTGVQTDKGNVDAQLVLVSVGVRPNVKLAVDAGLEVEKAIIINDHCQTSDPDIYAGGDCVMTKNLISGKRVYAPMGSTANRQGRVIGTNITGGDATHPGVLNTAVCKMFDWSLGATGLSERVAKQCGYDTVTCIVPGPDITHFMPGKKLIMTRLVADRKTGQILGVQIVGPGKVDKRIDTMVAALSFGVTASQLANLDLSYAPPLSSAMENLTNAANVMQNTIEGKAHDMRYEEFKSKLDSDDVVFVDLRTEVESKQKPVPAKNLLHIPIEELRARANEVPKDKEVVVFCILSTRGFEGQLILNHAGYDDVRFVQGGVQFWPLDK
;
A
#
# COMPACT_ATOMS: atom_id res chain seq x y z
N MET A 1 -39.41 -18.83 -4.07
CA MET A 1 -38.31 -17.93 -4.50
C MET A 1 -37.41 -18.63 -5.53
N SER A 2 -38.01 -19.48 -6.35
CA SER A 2 -37.31 -20.36 -7.32
C SER A 2 -36.79 -19.67 -8.57
N ASP A 3 -37.13 -18.42 -8.85
CA ASP A 3 -36.84 -17.75 -10.12
C ASP A 3 -36.04 -16.45 -9.98
N LEU A 4 -35.32 -16.25 -8.85
CA LEU A 4 -34.52 -15.04 -8.65
C LEU A 4 -33.41 -14.93 -9.70
N LYS A 5 -33.53 -13.94 -10.59
CA LYS A 5 -32.56 -13.66 -11.66
C LYS A 5 -31.53 -12.63 -11.19
N ILE A 6 -30.28 -13.03 -11.20
CA ILE A 6 -29.14 -12.20 -10.78
C ILE A 6 -28.19 -12.01 -11.97
N VAL A 7 -27.98 -10.77 -12.36
CA VAL A 7 -26.95 -10.41 -13.34
C VAL A 7 -25.77 -9.78 -12.62
N VAL A 8 -24.56 -10.24 -12.91
CA VAL A 8 -23.31 -9.73 -12.32
C VAL A 8 -22.42 -9.20 -13.44
N VAL A 9 -22.05 -7.94 -13.39
CA VAL A 9 -21.18 -7.27 -14.36
C VAL A 9 -19.79 -7.12 -13.78
N GLY A 10 -18.81 -7.82 -14.36
CA GLY A 10 -17.40 -7.88 -13.94
C GLY A 10 -17.01 -9.23 -13.31
N GLY A 11 -16.00 -9.86 -13.89
CA GLY A 11 -15.63 -11.25 -13.65
C GLY A 11 -14.33 -11.48 -12.87
N VAL A 12 -13.71 -10.45 -12.24
CA VAL A 12 -12.37 -10.61 -11.62
C VAL A 12 -12.43 -10.99 -10.14
N ALA A 13 -12.87 -10.08 -9.26
CA ALA A 13 -12.82 -10.28 -7.80
C ALA A 13 -14.20 -10.23 -7.14
N ALA A 14 -14.80 -9.04 -7.01
CA ALA A 14 -16.06 -8.85 -6.31
C ALA A 14 -17.22 -9.59 -6.98
N GLY A 15 -17.30 -9.58 -8.31
CA GLY A 15 -18.37 -10.22 -9.07
C GLY A 15 -18.42 -11.75 -8.89
N PRO A 16 -17.37 -12.50 -9.21
CA PRO A 16 -17.34 -13.96 -8.98
C PRO A 16 -17.58 -14.36 -7.52
N LYS A 17 -17.12 -13.53 -6.57
CA LYS A 17 -17.36 -13.74 -5.14
C LYS A 17 -18.82 -13.55 -4.78
N ALA A 18 -19.48 -12.51 -5.32
CA ALA A 18 -20.90 -12.24 -5.13
C ALA A 18 -21.75 -13.34 -5.76
N ALA A 19 -21.49 -13.71 -7.02
CA ALA A 19 -22.16 -14.77 -7.75
C ALA A 19 -22.08 -16.12 -7.00
N ALA A 20 -20.87 -16.54 -6.63
CA ALA A 20 -20.66 -17.79 -5.90
C ALA A 20 -21.27 -17.76 -4.49
N ARG A 21 -21.35 -16.61 -3.83
CA ARG A 21 -22.03 -16.48 -2.54
C ARG A 21 -23.54 -16.55 -2.71
N ALA A 22 -24.09 -15.90 -3.71
CA ALA A 22 -25.52 -15.94 -4.02
C ALA A 22 -26.00 -17.37 -4.22
N LYS A 23 -25.31 -18.16 -5.05
CA LYS A 23 -25.62 -19.60 -5.28
C LYS A 23 -25.53 -20.43 -4.01
N ARG A 24 -24.61 -20.13 -3.09
CA ARG A 24 -24.54 -20.83 -1.79
C ARG A 24 -25.68 -20.45 -0.84
N CYS A 25 -26.22 -19.24 -0.94
CA CYS A 25 -27.36 -18.79 -0.13
C CYS A 25 -28.70 -19.19 -0.72
N ASN A 26 -28.81 -19.18 -2.05
CA ASN A 26 -29.98 -19.60 -2.80
C ASN A 26 -29.53 -20.44 -4.02
N PRO A 27 -29.46 -21.79 -3.92
CA PRO A 27 -29.05 -22.67 -5.01
C PRO A 27 -29.93 -22.58 -6.26
N GLU A 28 -31.22 -22.20 -6.10
CA GLU A 28 -32.20 -22.09 -7.20
C GLU A 28 -32.07 -20.77 -7.99
N ALA A 29 -31.32 -19.78 -7.48
CA ALA A 29 -31.14 -18.52 -8.19
C ALA A 29 -30.44 -18.71 -9.54
N GLN A 30 -30.97 -18.06 -10.57
CA GLN A 30 -30.35 -18.00 -11.89
C GLN A 30 -29.30 -16.89 -11.90
N VAL A 31 -28.01 -17.24 -12.02
CA VAL A 31 -26.92 -16.28 -11.96
C VAL A 31 -26.19 -16.25 -13.30
N THR A 32 -26.18 -15.07 -13.93
CA THR A 32 -25.42 -14.79 -15.15
C THR A 32 -24.31 -13.78 -14.86
N LEU A 33 -23.06 -14.13 -15.14
CA LEU A 33 -21.90 -13.27 -14.99
C LEU A 33 -21.40 -12.82 -16.35
N ILE A 34 -21.20 -11.50 -16.52
CA ILE A 34 -20.70 -10.86 -17.74
C ILE A 34 -19.28 -10.39 -17.48
N GLU A 35 -18.32 -10.80 -18.31
CA GLU A 35 -16.93 -10.33 -18.28
C GLU A 35 -16.45 -9.99 -19.70
N LYS A 36 -15.93 -8.77 -19.87
CA LYS A 36 -15.46 -8.31 -21.18
C LYS A 36 -14.11 -8.86 -21.61
N GLY A 37 -13.28 -9.26 -20.63
CA GLY A 37 -11.97 -9.86 -20.89
C GLY A 37 -12.04 -11.33 -21.26
N ASP A 38 -10.88 -11.91 -21.54
CA ASP A 38 -10.71 -13.34 -21.88
C ASP A 38 -10.48 -14.23 -20.66
N TRP A 39 -10.40 -13.67 -19.44
CA TRP A 39 -10.11 -14.38 -18.19
C TRP A 39 -11.12 -14.05 -17.09
N ILE A 40 -11.41 -15.04 -16.28
CA ILE A 40 -12.34 -14.92 -15.16
C ILE A 40 -11.68 -15.29 -13.83
N SER A 41 -12.03 -14.57 -12.77
CA SER A 41 -11.65 -14.88 -11.38
C SER A 41 -10.15 -15.08 -11.15
N TYR A 42 -9.33 -14.24 -11.79
CA TYR A 42 -7.88 -14.25 -11.63
C TYR A 42 -7.40 -13.36 -10.48
N GLY A 43 -6.22 -13.69 -9.94
CA GLY A 43 -5.51 -12.91 -8.94
C GLY A 43 -4.75 -11.74 -9.55
N GLY A 44 -5.39 -10.59 -9.75
CA GLY A 44 -4.76 -9.41 -10.37
C GLY A 44 -3.50 -8.93 -9.65
N CYS A 45 -3.43 -9.05 -8.32
CA CYS A 45 -2.22 -8.74 -7.55
C CYS A 45 -1.05 -9.73 -7.80
N GLY A 46 -1.30 -10.84 -8.49
CA GLY A 46 -0.27 -11.80 -8.91
C GLY A 46 0.43 -11.45 -10.22
N LEU A 47 -0.07 -10.47 -10.97
CA LEU A 47 0.47 -10.11 -12.29
C LEU A 47 1.93 -9.63 -12.26
N PRO A 48 2.39 -8.78 -11.33
CA PRO A 48 3.80 -8.44 -11.21
C PRO A 48 4.69 -9.67 -10.91
N TYR A 49 4.21 -10.61 -10.09
CA TYR A 49 4.94 -11.85 -9.79
C TYR A 49 5.02 -12.81 -10.99
N PHE A 50 3.98 -12.81 -11.85
CA PHE A 50 4.04 -13.49 -13.13
C PHE A 50 5.01 -12.77 -14.08
N LEU A 51 4.95 -11.44 -14.17
CA LEU A 51 5.89 -10.65 -14.97
C LEU A 51 7.35 -10.95 -14.60
N GLY A 52 7.67 -11.01 -13.30
CA GLY A 52 8.99 -11.33 -12.77
C GLY A 52 9.33 -12.83 -12.71
N ALA A 53 8.53 -13.70 -13.34
CA ALA A 53 8.72 -15.16 -13.43
C ALA A 53 8.75 -15.90 -12.07
N THR A 54 8.29 -15.29 -10.98
CA THR A 54 8.04 -15.96 -9.70
C THR A 54 6.86 -16.92 -9.83
N VAL A 55 5.78 -16.47 -10.48
CA VAL A 55 4.68 -17.31 -10.97
C VAL A 55 5.00 -17.66 -12.42
N LYS A 56 5.04 -18.95 -12.76
CA LYS A 56 5.55 -19.41 -14.06
C LYS A 56 4.50 -19.49 -15.15
N ASP A 57 3.27 -19.84 -14.79
CA ASP A 57 2.15 -19.95 -15.72
C ASP A 57 1.08 -18.93 -15.35
N ILE A 58 0.62 -18.17 -16.33
CA ILE A 58 -0.48 -17.19 -16.12
C ILE A 58 -1.75 -17.87 -15.61
N ASN A 59 -1.97 -19.13 -15.96
CA ASN A 59 -3.11 -19.92 -15.50
C ASN A 59 -3.07 -20.16 -13.97
N ASP A 60 -1.90 -20.16 -13.34
CA ASP A 60 -1.78 -20.30 -11.87
C ASP A 60 -2.54 -19.19 -11.14
N LEU A 61 -2.63 -17.99 -11.75
CA LEU A 61 -3.39 -16.86 -11.20
C LEU A 61 -4.92 -17.10 -11.21
N MET A 62 -5.38 -18.12 -11.93
CA MET A 62 -6.79 -18.49 -12.07
C MET A 62 -7.14 -19.80 -11.38
N THR A 63 -6.17 -20.49 -10.77
CA THR A 63 -6.43 -21.78 -10.13
C THR A 63 -7.13 -21.63 -8.78
N THR A 64 -7.84 -22.68 -8.41
CA THR A 64 -8.32 -22.91 -7.03
C THR A 64 -7.18 -23.45 -6.16
N SER A 65 -7.40 -23.59 -4.85
CA SER A 65 -6.44 -24.23 -3.94
C SER A 65 -6.22 -25.73 -4.18
N TRP A 66 -6.95 -26.34 -5.10
CA TRP A 66 -6.79 -27.72 -5.57
C TRP A 66 -6.48 -27.79 -7.08
N ASP A 67 -5.81 -26.75 -7.60
CA ASP A 67 -5.23 -26.63 -8.94
C ASP A 67 -6.22 -26.69 -10.12
N ALA A 68 -7.53 -26.55 -9.88
CA ALA A 68 -8.50 -26.44 -10.96
C ALA A 68 -8.54 -25.00 -11.51
N VAL A 69 -8.36 -24.85 -12.82
CA VAL A 69 -8.45 -23.55 -13.50
C VAL A 69 -9.91 -23.09 -13.57
N ARG A 70 -10.17 -21.84 -13.20
CA ARG A 70 -11.51 -21.25 -13.25
C ARG A 70 -11.84 -20.81 -14.68
N THR A 71 -12.56 -21.68 -15.39
CA THR A 71 -13.10 -21.41 -16.74
C THR A 71 -14.62 -21.21 -16.66
N PRO A 72 -15.29 -20.77 -17.76
CA PRO A 72 -16.76 -20.76 -17.83
C PRO A 72 -17.38 -22.12 -17.51
N GLU A 73 -16.79 -23.24 -18.01
CA GLU A 73 -17.23 -24.60 -17.75
C GLU A 73 -17.08 -24.98 -16.27
N PHE A 74 -15.97 -24.58 -15.63
CA PHE A 74 -15.78 -24.74 -14.19
C PHE A 74 -16.84 -23.94 -13.41
N MET A 75 -17.13 -22.71 -13.82
CA MET A 75 -18.15 -21.87 -13.16
C MET A 75 -19.53 -22.50 -13.30
N LYS A 76 -19.88 -23.03 -14.47
CA LYS A 76 -21.15 -23.71 -14.67
C LYS A 76 -21.22 -25.04 -13.91
N GLY A 77 -20.23 -25.92 -14.11
CA GLY A 77 -20.26 -27.27 -13.54
C GLY A 77 -20.11 -27.32 -12.02
N THR A 78 -19.31 -26.42 -11.44
CA THR A 78 -19.00 -26.44 -9.99
C THR A 78 -19.89 -25.51 -9.19
N LYS A 79 -20.35 -24.40 -9.78
CA LYS A 79 -21.05 -23.33 -9.06
C LYS A 79 -22.42 -23.02 -9.63
N ASP A 80 -22.79 -23.62 -10.75
CA ASP A 80 -24.02 -23.35 -11.51
C ASP A 80 -24.19 -21.85 -11.82
N ILE A 81 -23.13 -21.22 -12.33
CA ILE A 81 -23.10 -19.83 -12.76
C ILE A 81 -22.90 -19.81 -14.28
N ASP A 82 -23.81 -19.20 -15.01
CA ASP A 82 -23.67 -18.96 -16.44
C ASP A 82 -22.72 -17.77 -16.67
N THR A 83 -21.72 -17.95 -17.54
CA THR A 83 -20.70 -16.93 -17.76
C THR A 83 -20.66 -16.50 -19.22
N LEU A 84 -20.83 -15.21 -19.48
CA LEU A 84 -20.62 -14.57 -20.78
C LEU A 84 -19.22 -13.94 -20.76
N LEU A 85 -18.21 -14.68 -21.23
CA LEU A 85 -16.82 -14.26 -21.35
C LEU A 85 -16.58 -13.62 -22.72
N GLY A 86 -15.88 -12.47 -22.75
CA GLY A 86 -15.73 -11.66 -23.97
C GLY A 86 -16.96 -10.78 -24.28
N TRP A 87 -17.84 -10.57 -23.30
CA TRP A 87 -19.04 -9.75 -23.43
C TRP A 87 -18.97 -8.51 -22.56
N GLU A 88 -19.29 -7.35 -23.11
CA GLU A 88 -19.35 -6.07 -22.41
C GLU A 88 -20.80 -5.68 -22.10
N ALA A 89 -21.10 -5.38 -20.82
CA ALA A 89 -22.35 -4.74 -20.45
C ALA A 89 -22.34 -3.28 -20.91
N THR A 90 -23.24 -2.92 -21.82
CA THR A 90 -23.24 -1.61 -22.48
C THR A 90 -24.31 -0.66 -21.97
N LYS A 91 -25.43 -1.18 -21.41
CA LYS A 91 -26.53 -0.37 -20.92
C LYS A 91 -27.32 -1.08 -19.83
N ILE A 92 -27.80 -0.32 -18.86
CA ILE A 92 -28.77 -0.76 -17.85
C ILE A 92 -30.07 -0.01 -18.08
N ASN A 93 -31.17 -0.74 -18.23
CA ASN A 93 -32.52 -0.18 -18.19
C ASN A 93 -33.14 -0.51 -16.84
N ARG A 94 -33.18 0.46 -15.93
CA ARG A 94 -33.71 0.29 -14.57
C ARG A 94 -35.24 0.10 -14.55
N ALA A 95 -35.97 0.74 -15.49
CA ALA A 95 -37.43 0.65 -15.57
C ALA A 95 -37.88 -0.77 -15.95
N ASP A 96 -37.23 -1.36 -16.94
CA ASP A 96 -37.52 -2.71 -17.43
C ASP A 96 -36.70 -3.80 -16.74
N LYS A 97 -35.80 -3.42 -15.81
CA LYS A 97 -34.84 -4.30 -15.11
C LYS A 97 -34.08 -5.21 -16.08
N THR A 98 -33.40 -4.61 -17.07
CA THR A 98 -32.58 -5.34 -18.04
C THR A 98 -31.18 -4.77 -18.18
N VAL A 99 -30.24 -5.64 -18.55
CA VAL A 99 -28.87 -5.28 -18.96
C VAL A 99 -28.65 -5.68 -20.41
N GLU A 100 -28.20 -4.75 -21.24
CA GLU A 100 -27.72 -5.06 -22.57
C GLU A 100 -26.24 -5.49 -22.49
N ALA A 101 -25.92 -6.68 -22.99
CA ALA A 101 -24.58 -7.19 -23.13
C ALA A 101 -24.25 -7.37 -24.62
N LYS A 102 -23.04 -6.93 -25.01
CA LYS A 102 -22.55 -7.01 -26.40
C LYS A 102 -21.32 -7.91 -26.45
N ASP A 103 -21.31 -8.88 -27.32
CA ASP A 103 -20.14 -9.68 -27.65
C ASP A 103 -19.05 -8.80 -28.28
N CYS A 104 -17.86 -8.78 -27.70
CA CYS A 104 -16.75 -7.91 -28.12
C CYS A 104 -16.16 -8.32 -29.49
N LYS A 105 -16.37 -9.58 -29.91
CA LYS A 105 -15.84 -10.13 -31.18
C LYS A 105 -16.84 -10.07 -32.31
N THR A 106 -18.09 -10.49 -32.08
CA THR A 106 -19.11 -10.60 -33.08
C THR A 106 -20.04 -9.38 -33.19
N GLY A 107 -20.12 -8.59 -32.11
CA GLY A 107 -21.06 -7.48 -32.00
C GLY A 107 -22.50 -7.91 -31.69
N GLU A 108 -22.78 -9.21 -31.46
CA GLU A 108 -24.08 -9.72 -31.03
C GLU A 108 -24.53 -9.03 -29.74
N VAL A 109 -25.81 -8.68 -29.64
CA VAL A 109 -26.40 -8.06 -28.43
C VAL A 109 -27.38 -9.00 -27.79
N LYS A 110 -27.27 -9.20 -26.48
CA LYS A 110 -28.22 -9.91 -25.63
C LYS A 110 -28.82 -8.98 -24.60
N VAL A 111 -30.10 -9.11 -24.36
CA VAL A 111 -30.83 -8.39 -23.31
C VAL A 111 -31.14 -9.38 -22.17
N LEU A 112 -30.55 -9.13 -21.00
CA LEU A 112 -30.64 -10.01 -19.85
C LEU A 112 -31.55 -9.38 -18.79
N PRO A 113 -32.68 -10.00 -18.45
CA PRO A 113 -33.54 -9.53 -17.36
C PRO A 113 -32.92 -9.85 -16.00
N TYR A 114 -33.11 -8.97 -15.01
CA TYR A 114 -32.66 -9.19 -13.64
C TYR A 114 -33.72 -8.79 -12.61
N ASP A 115 -33.74 -9.51 -11.49
CA ASP A 115 -34.40 -9.06 -10.24
C ASP A 115 -33.39 -8.29 -9.39
N LYS A 116 -32.11 -8.73 -9.40
CA LYS A 116 -30.97 -8.09 -8.73
C LYS A 116 -29.78 -7.96 -9.69
N LEU A 117 -29.14 -6.80 -9.66
CA LEU A 117 -27.95 -6.49 -10.46
C LEU A 117 -26.75 -6.21 -9.56
N VAL A 118 -25.57 -6.72 -9.94
CA VAL A 118 -24.31 -6.44 -9.26
C VAL A 118 -23.35 -5.76 -10.21
N LEU A 119 -22.86 -4.58 -9.85
CA LEU A 119 -21.83 -3.85 -10.55
C LEU A 119 -20.47 -4.08 -9.88
N ALA A 120 -19.61 -4.86 -10.53
CA ALA A 120 -18.24 -5.16 -10.14
C ALA A 120 -17.26 -4.79 -11.27
N THR A 121 -17.53 -3.65 -11.92
CA THR A 121 -16.87 -3.18 -13.14
C THR A 121 -15.39 -2.82 -12.95
N GLY A 122 -14.92 -2.76 -11.70
CA GLY A 122 -13.53 -2.54 -11.36
C GLY A 122 -13.02 -1.14 -11.73
N ALA A 123 -11.75 -1.08 -12.11
CA ALA A 123 -11.06 0.13 -12.53
C ALA A 123 -10.12 -0.18 -13.70
N GLU A 124 -9.70 0.84 -14.41
CA GLU A 124 -8.70 0.79 -15.47
C GLU A 124 -7.44 1.58 -15.11
N ASN A 125 -6.31 1.30 -15.75
CA ASN A 125 -5.11 2.10 -15.62
C ASN A 125 -5.39 3.55 -16.05
N PHE A 126 -4.99 4.51 -15.22
CA PHE A 126 -5.05 5.90 -15.60
C PHE A 126 -3.91 6.21 -16.58
N LYS A 127 -4.28 6.61 -17.79
CA LYS A 127 -3.37 7.18 -18.79
C LYS A 127 -3.47 8.71 -18.71
N PRO A 128 -2.44 9.40 -18.19
CA PRO A 128 -2.44 10.87 -18.18
C PRO A 128 -2.40 11.39 -19.64
N PRO A 129 -2.92 12.58 -19.91
CA PRO A 129 -2.80 13.21 -21.22
C PRO A 129 -1.33 13.58 -21.46
N MET A 130 -0.62 12.71 -22.15
CA MET A 130 0.82 12.79 -22.40
C MET A 130 1.09 12.41 -23.86
N GLU A 131 1.98 13.15 -24.53
CA GLU A 131 2.41 12.86 -25.89
C GLU A 131 3.03 11.45 -25.97
N ASN A 132 2.62 10.67 -26.97
CA ASN A 132 3.06 9.30 -27.25
C ASN A 132 2.71 8.27 -26.17
N ILE A 133 1.70 8.51 -25.32
CA ILE A 133 1.27 7.59 -24.24
C ILE A 133 0.83 6.20 -24.73
N ASP A 134 0.46 6.07 -26.01
CA ASP A 134 0.06 4.83 -26.65
C ASP A 134 1.13 4.29 -27.62
N ALA A 135 2.38 4.78 -27.53
CA ALA A 135 3.47 4.35 -28.38
C ALA A 135 3.86 2.88 -28.12
N LYS A 136 4.49 2.25 -29.13
CA LYS A 136 4.99 0.88 -29.01
C LYS A 136 6.08 0.79 -27.95
N GLY A 137 5.88 -0.06 -26.94
CA GLY A 137 6.77 -0.20 -25.78
C GLY A 137 6.29 0.57 -24.54
N VAL A 138 5.10 1.20 -24.61
CA VAL A 138 4.43 1.80 -23.44
C VAL A 138 3.36 0.84 -22.94
N PHE A 139 3.37 0.55 -21.64
CA PHE A 139 2.49 -0.42 -21.02
C PHE A 139 1.83 0.13 -19.75
N GLY A 140 0.72 -0.48 -19.37
CA GLY A 140 0.15 -0.45 -18.02
C GLY A 140 0.13 -1.87 -17.45
N MET A 141 -0.24 -2.03 -16.17
CA MET A 141 -0.38 -3.33 -15.53
C MET A 141 -1.76 -3.44 -14.87
N LYS A 142 -2.69 -4.17 -15.47
CA LYS A 142 -4.04 -4.38 -14.94
C LYS A 142 -4.63 -5.75 -15.26
N THR A 143 -4.33 -6.30 -16.43
CA THR A 143 -4.91 -7.55 -16.96
C THR A 143 -3.82 -8.60 -17.22
N PRO A 144 -4.18 -9.90 -17.29
CA PRO A 144 -3.23 -10.94 -17.71
C PRO A 144 -2.59 -10.64 -19.07
N LYS A 145 -3.35 -10.03 -20.00
CA LYS A 145 -2.83 -9.63 -21.32
C LYS A 145 -1.70 -8.61 -21.19
N ASP A 146 -1.81 -7.62 -20.30
CA ASP A 146 -0.76 -6.62 -20.10
C ASP A 146 0.57 -7.27 -19.69
N ALA A 147 0.51 -8.24 -18.76
CA ALA A 147 1.70 -8.95 -18.31
C ALA A 147 2.30 -9.86 -19.42
N LEU A 148 1.46 -10.56 -20.18
CA LEU A 148 1.88 -11.38 -21.31
C LEU A 148 2.53 -10.52 -22.42
N ASP A 149 1.90 -9.42 -22.79
CA ASP A 149 2.40 -8.51 -23.81
C ASP A 149 3.76 -7.89 -23.41
N MET A 150 3.93 -7.51 -22.13
CA MET A 150 5.21 -7.01 -21.61
C MET A 150 6.30 -8.09 -21.62
N GLN A 151 6.02 -9.31 -21.19
CA GLN A 151 6.99 -10.40 -21.25
C GLN A 151 7.43 -10.69 -22.68
N GLU A 152 6.47 -10.73 -23.62
CA GLU A 152 6.76 -10.94 -25.03
C GLU A 152 7.59 -9.80 -25.60
N TYR A 153 7.26 -8.56 -25.24
CA TYR A 153 8.02 -7.38 -25.67
C TYR A 153 9.47 -7.41 -25.16
N ILE A 154 9.67 -7.73 -23.89
CA ILE A 154 11.01 -7.85 -23.30
C ILE A 154 11.83 -8.92 -24.05
N LYS A 155 11.25 -10.10 -24.29
CA LYS A 155 11.92 -11.22 -24.95
C LYS A 155 12.29 -10.93 -26.41
N THR A 156 11.38 -10.27 -27.14
CA THR A 156 11.52 -10.11 -28.60
C THR A 156 12.24 -8.83 -29.01
N GLN A 157 12.24 -7.79 -28.17
CA GLN A 157 12.80 -6.49 -28.52
C GLN A 157 14.19 -6.23 -27.90
N GLY A 158 14.74 -7.18 -27.14
CA GLY A 158 16.07 -7.04 -26.52
C GLY A 158 16.12 -5.86 -25.55
N VAL A 159 15.08 -5.71 -24.70
CA VAL A 159 14.99 -4.63 -23.72
C VAL A 159 16.07 -4.82 -22.65
N SER A 160 16.82 -3.77 -22.35
CA SER A 160 17.84 -3.73 -21.29
C SER A 160 17.58 -2.63 -20.26
N SER A 161 16.70 -1.67 -20.57
CA SER A 161 16.36 -0.56 -19.67
C SER A 161 14.88 -0.24 -19.69
N THR A 162 14.36 0.16 -18.54
CA THR A 162 12.95 0.53 -18.37
C THR A 162 12.78 1.77 -17.48
N VAL A 163 11.78 2.57 -17.81
CA VAL A 163 11.30 3.65 -16.95
C VAL A 163 9.92 3.30 -16.43
N ILE A 164 9.73 3.42 -15.12
CA ILE A 164 8.44 3.31 -14.45
C ILE A 164 7.98 4.71 -14.06
N ILE A 165 6.82 5.13 -14.55
CA ILE A 165 6.19 6.39 -14.18
C ILE A 165 5.24 6.13 -13.03
N GLY A 166 5.62 6.59 -11.81
CA GLY A 166 4.88 6.44 -10.57
C GLY A 166 5.42 5.36 -9.63
N ALA A 167 5.72 5.76 -8.38
CA ALA A 167 6.26 4.92 -7.32
C ALA A 167 5.17 4.37 -6.36
N GLY A 168 3.99 4.03 -6.90
CA GLY A 168 2.91 3.33 -6.16
C GLY A 168 3.15 1.82 -6.08
N LEU A 169 2.25 1.09 -5.37
CA LEU A 169 2.38 -0.37 -5.15
C LEU A 169 2.63 -1.16 -6.45
N ILE A 170 1.82 -0.96 -7.47
CA ILE A 170 1.93 -1.71 -8.75
C ILE A 170 3.25 -1.39 -9.45
N GLY A 171 3.62 -0.11 -9.54
CA GLY A 171 4.88 0.30 -10.18
C GLY A 171 6.09 -0.29 -9.49
N MET A 172 6.10 -0.29 -8.17
CA MET A 172 7.20 -0.81 -7.37
C MET A 172 7.29 -2.34 -7.42
N GLU A 173 6.17 -3.08 -7.36
CA GLU A 173 6.17 -4.55 -7.57
C GLU A 173 6.65 -4.91 -8.98
N CYS A 174 6.32 -4.11 -10.00
CA CYS A 174 6.86 -4.27 -11.35
C CYS A 174 8.35 -3.91 -11.44
N ALA A 175 8.86 -2.98 -10.60
CA ALA A 175 10.28 -2.65 -10.57
C ALA A 175 11.13 -3.87 -10.18
N GLU A 176 10.73 -4.60 -9.12
CA GLU A 176 11.37 -5.87 -8.77
C GLU A 176 11.25 -6.91 -9.90
N ALA A 177 10.07 -6.99 -10.55
CA ALA A 177 9.88 -7.90 -11.67
C ALA A 177 10.84 -7.59 -12.83
N PHE A 178 11.05 -6.33 -13.19
CA PHE A 178 12.00 -5.92 -14.23
C PHE A 178 13.47 -6.15 -13.80
N ALA A 179 13.82 -5.88 -12.54
CA ALA A 179 15.13 -6.19 -11.99
C ALA A 179 15.45 -7.70 -12.09
N ASN A 180 14.45 -8.57 -11.84
CA ASN A 180 14.59 -10.01 -12.02
C ASN A 180 14.85 -10.43 -13.49
N TRP A 181 14.46 -9.60 -14.47
CA TRP A 181 14.84 -9.76 -15.88
C TRP A 181 16.24 -9.21 -16.20
N GLY A 182 16.92 -8.59 -15.24
CA GLY A 182 18.22 -7.95 -15.42
C GLY A 182 18.14 -6.61 -16.15
N LEU A 183 17.01 -5.93 -16.11
CA LEU A 183 16.86 -4.61 -16.72
C LEU A 183 17.40 -3.53 -15.77
N ASP A 184 17.98 -2.47 -16.36
CA ASP A 184 18.23 -1.21 -15.65
C ASP A 184 16.89 -0.50 -15.43
N VAL A 185 16.53 -0.29 -14.16
CA VAL A 185 15.20 0.21 -13.76
C VAL A 185 15.32 1.60 -13.17
N THR A 186 14.66 2.58 -13.82
CA THR A 186 14.52 3.94 -13.28
C THR A 186 13.06 4.23 -12.95
N ILE A 187 12.79 4.61 -11.70
CA ILE A 187 11.46 5.01 -11.22
C ILE A 187 11.39 6.53 -11.17
N VAL A 188 10.42 7.11 -11.90
CA VAL A 188 10.17 8.56 -11.90
C VAL A 188 8.88 8.85 -11.15
N GLU A 189 8.98 9.63 -10.06
CA GLU A 189 7.86 9.97 -9.18
C GLU A 189 7.76 11.49 -9.01
N MET A 190 6.57 12.01 -9.20
CA MET A 190 6.29 13.45 -9.09
C MET A 190 6.32 13.92 -7.63
N GLN A 191 6.04 13.06 -6.68
CA GLN A 191 6.12 13.37 -5.27
C GLN A 191 7.53 13.13 -4.72
N GLY A 192 7.81 13.67 -3.52
CA GLY A 192 9.12 13.58 -2.87
C GLY A 192 9.40 12.27 -2.13
N SER A 193 8.57 11.25 -2.30
CA SER A 193 8.72 9.96 -1.61
C SER A 193 8.13 8.83 -2.42
N ILE A 194 8.67 7.63 -2.26
CA ILE A 194 8.08 6.39 -2.79
C ILE A 194 6.87 5.96 -1.94
N PHE A 195 5.97 5.16 -2.53
CA PHE A 195 4.71 4.73 -1.91
C PHE A 195 3.90 5.86 -1.26
N PRO A 196 3.71 7.02 -1.93
CA PRO A 196 3.22 8.24 -1.29
C PRO A 196 1.78 8.16 -0.78
N GLN A 197 1.03 7.12 -1.16
CA GLN A 197 -0.32 6.85 -0.66
C GLN A 197 -0.34 5.89 0.54
N VAL A 198 0.78 5.24 0.84
CA VAL A 198 0.91 4.19 1.87
C VAL A 198 1.80 4.64 3.01
N LEU A 199 2.95 5.24 2.71
CA LEU A 199 3.96 5.65 3.68
C LEU A 199 4.02 7.18 3.84
N ASP A 200 4.30 7.63 5.06
CA ASP A 200 4.78 8.99 5.28
C ASP A 200 6.24 9.10 4.78
N PRO A 201 6.72 10.32 4.42
CA PRO A 201 8.00 10.50 3.72
C PRO A 201 9.21 9.87 4.41
N GLU A 202 9.27 9.93 5.73
CA GLU A 202 10.39 9.36 6.51
C GLU A 202 10.48 7.84 6.34
N MET A 203 9.33 7.14 6.36
CA MET A 203 9.29 5.69 6.16
C MET A 203 9.59 5.32 4.70
N GLY A 204 9.13 6.16 3.76
CA GLY A 204 9.47 6.04 2.34
C GLY A 204 10.97 6.19 2.09
N CYS A 205 11.63 7.16 2.72
CA CYS A 205 13.06 7.40 2.62
C CYS A 205 13.89 6.17 3.05
N VAL A 206 13.51 5.56 4.18
CA VAL A 206 14.18 4.34 4.68
C VAL A 206 14.06 3.19 3.69
N PHE A 207 12.88 2.97 3.15
CA PHE A 207 12.64 1.87 2.21
C PHE A 207 13.33 2.14 0.85
N GLN A 208 13.32 3.39 0.38
CA GLN A 208 14.03 3.81 -0.83
C GLN A 208 15.54 3.56 -0.72
N ASN A 209 16.16 3.94 0.41
CA ASN A 209 17.58 3.73 0.62
C ASN A 209 17.97 2.25 0.55
N TYR A 210 17.10 1.34 1.01
CA TYR A 210 17.28 -0.09 0.82
C TYR A 210 17.17 -0.47 -0.67
N LEU A 211 16.15 0.00 -1.38
CA LEU A 211 15.93 -0.34 -2.78
C LEU A 211 17.03 0.19 -3.72
N GLU A 212 17.64 1.32 -3.37
CA GLU A 212 18.84 1.83 -4.09
C GLU A 212 20.03 0.90 -3.91
N SER A 213 20.14 0.18 -2.76
CA SER A 213 21.17 -0.85 -2.59
C SER A 213 20.88 -2.15 -3.35
N GLU A 214 19.68 -2.30 -3.90
CA GLU A 214 19.25 -3.36 -4.83
C GLU A 214 19.27 -2.87 -6.29
N ASP A 215 20.08 -1.84 -6.59
CA ASP A 215 20.32 -1.28 -7.93
C ASP A 215 19.07 -0.67 -8.61
N LEU A 216 18.06 -0.23 -7.84
CA LEU A 216 16.96 0.55 -8.39
C LEU A 216 17.27 2.06 -8.37
N ASN A 217 17.00 2.75 -9.48
CA ASN A 217 17.24 4.18 -9.62
C ASN A 217 15.95 4.98 -9.38
N PHE A 218 16.04 6.09 -8.62
CA PHE A 218 14.88 6.93 -8.30
C PHE A 218 15.09 8.38 -8.73
N MET A 219 14.10 8.94 -9.42
CA MET A 219 13.97 10.36 -9.72
C MET A 219 12.71 10.89 -9.04
N LEU A 220 12.83 11.33 -7.78
CA LEU A 220 11.74 11.93 -7.02
C LEU A 220 11.60 13.42 -7.31
N ASN A 221 10.44 14.01 -6.96
CA ASN A 221 10.09 15.40 -7.31
C ASN A 221 10.32 15.66 -8.80
N THR A 222 9.99 14.71 -9.66
CA THR A 222 10.28 14.73 -11.09
C THR A 222 9.02 14.41 -11.88
N LYS A 223 8.66 15.31 -12.79
CA LYS A 223 7.49 15.16 -13.66
C LYS A 223 7.92 14.65 -15.04
N VAL A 224 7.32 13.56 -15.48
CA VAL A 224 7.41 13.15 -16.89
C VAL A 224 6.49 14.03 -17.72
N GLU A 225 7.02 14.63 -18.77
CA GLU A 225 6.30 15.55 -19.65
C GLU A 225 5.81 14.88 -20.93
N LYS A 226 6.64 14.01 -21.53
CA LYS A 226 6.28 13.21 -22.71
C LYS A 226 7.12 11.95 -22.82
N ILE A 227 6.66 11.02 -23.63
CA ILE A 227 7.39 9.82 -24.04
C ILE A 227 8.14 10.12 -25.34
N LEU A 228 9.41 9.74 -25.39
CA LEU A 228 10.28 9.87 -26.55
C LEU A 228 10.17 8.61 -27.43
N VAL A 229 10.08 8.80 -28.73
CA VAL A 229 9.97 7.71 -29.70
C VAL A 229 10.92 7.90 -30.88
N ASP A 230 11.30 6.81 -31.53
CA ASP A 230 12.04 6.81 -32.79
C ASP A 230 11.13 7.05 -34.01
N GLY A 231 11.70 6.97 -35.22
CA GLY A 231 10.99 7.15 -36.47
C GLY A 231 9.91 6.10 -36.75
N ASP A 232 9.94 4.95 -36.08
CA ASP A 232 8.98 3.85 -36.18
C ASP A 232 7.92 3.88 -35.08
N GLY A 233 7.93 4.93 -34.24
CA GLY A 233 7.00 5.10 -33.10
C GLY A 233 7.28 4.19 -31.92
N LYS A 234 8.48 3.63 -31.80
CA LYS A 234 8.93 2.80 -30.69
C LYS A 234 9.57 3.67 -29.61
N VAL A 235 9.32 3.38 -28.35
CA VAL A 235 9.90 4.07 -27.19
C VAL A 235 11.43 4.06 -27.22
N THR A 236 12.02 5.24 -26.95
CA THR A 236 13.44 5.45 -26.75
C THR A 236 13.75 6.08 -25.38
N GLY A 237 12.73 6.51 -24.64
CA GLY A 237 12.87 7.09 -23.31
C GLY A 237 11.70 7.98 -22.91
N VAL A 238 11.93 8.80 -21.90
CA VAL A 238 11.01 9.83 -21.44
C VAL A 238 11.72 11.17 -21.30
N GLN A 239 11.01 12.25 -21.58
CA GLN A 239 11.44 13.60 -21.21
C GLN A 239 10.81 13.96 -19.88
N THR A 240 11.65 14.45 -18.95
CA THR A 240 11.21 14.96 -17.66
C THR A 240 11.55 16.45 -17.54
N ASP A 241 11.00 17.10 -16.50
CA ASP A 241 11.36 18.48 -16.13
C ASP A 241 12.82 18.64 -15.64
N LYS A 242 13.55 17.50 -15.48
CA LYS A 242 14.98 17.46 -15.10
C LYS A 242 15.90 16.90 -16.18
N GLY A 243 15.39 16.64 -17.37
CA GLY A 243 16.14 16.07 -18.48
C GLY A 243 15.55 14.79 -19.02
N ASN A 244 16.22 14.20 -20.02
CA ASN A 244 15.77 12.96 -20.65
C ASN A 244 16.30 11.75 -19.91
N VAL A 245 15.52 10.68 -19.89
CA VAL A 245 15.91 9.35 -19.40
C VAL A 245 15.67 8.34 -20.51
N ASP A 246 16.72 7.66 -20.94
CA ASP A 246 16.67 6.66 -21.99
C ASP A 246 16.01 5.37 -21.47
N ALA A 247 15.12 4.79 -22.24
CA ALA A 247 14.48 3.51 -21.93
C ALA A 247 13.89 2.87 -23.18
N GLN A 248 13.89 1.56 -23.22
CA GLN A 248 13.30 0.76 -24.30
C GLN A 248 11.90 0.25 -23.97
N LEU A 249 11.50 0.39 -22.69
CA LEU A 249 10.15 0.09 -22.19
C LEU A 249 9.75 1.17 -21.17
N VAL A 250 8.49 1.58 -21.24
CA VAL A 250 7.89 2.50 -20.25
C VAL A 250 6.66 1.84 -19.63
N LEU A 251 6.65 1.73 -18.29
CA LEU A 251 5.47 1.33 -17.54
C LEU A 251 4.79 2.57 -16.94
N VAL A 252 3.53 2.80 -17.28
CA VAL A 252 2.71 3.88 -16.72
C VAL A 252 1.90 3.34 -15.54
N SER A 253 2.27 3.74 -14.32
CA SER A 253 1.68 3.27 -13.06
C SER A 253 1.30 4.42 -12.12
N VAL A 254 0.59 5.42 -12.65
CA VAL A 254 0.17 6.64 -11.93
C VAL A 254 -1.23 6.54 -11.32
N GLY A 255 -1.69 5.32 -11.06
CA GLY A 255 -2.96 5.02 -10.42
C GLY A 255 -4.01 4.46 -11.37
N VAL A 256 -5.23 4.32 -10.82
CA VAL A 256 -6.37 3.72 -11.53
C VAL A 256 -7.58 4.63 -11.48
N ARG A 257 -8.43 4.54 -12.50
CA ARG A 257 -9.75 5.18 -12.55
C ARG A 257 -10.87 4.15 -12.42
N PRO A 258 -11.84 4.35 -11.53
CA PRO A 258 -12.98 3.45 -11.41
C PRO A 258 -13.86 3.48 -12.67
N ASN A 259 -14.33 2.31 -13.11
CA ASN A 259 -15.22 2.15 -14.25
C ASN A 259 -16.67 2.44 -13.83
N VAL A 260 -17.07 3.71 -13.93
CA VAL A 260 -18.36 4.19 -13.44
C VAL A 260 -19.35 4.52 -14.54
N LYS A 261 -18.93 4.51 -15.83
CA LYS A 261 -19.78 4.96 -16.94
C LYS A 261 -21.13 4.27 -16.98
N LEU A 262 -21.17 2.94 -16.82
CA LEU A 262 -22.42 2.18 -16.82
C LEU A 262 -23.39 2.61 -15.69
N ALA A 263 -22.85 2.95 -14.52
CA ALA A 263 -23.62 3.44 -13.38
C ALA A 263 -24.13 4.89 -13.60
N VAL A 264 -23.27 5.75 -14.14
CA VAL A 264 -23.64 7.15 -14.49
C VAL A 264 -24.74 7.16 -15.55
N ASP A 265 -24.58 6.39 -16.63
CA ASP A 265 -25.57 6.31 -17.71
C ASP A 265 -26.92 5.74 -17.22
N ALA A 266 -26.89 4.91 -16.18
CA ALA A 266 -28.09 4.39 -15.52
C ALA A 266 -28.69 5.35 -14.47
N GLY A 267 -28.07 6.51 -14.22
CA GLY A 267 -28.55 7.50 -13.24
C GLY A 267 -28.38 7.06 -11.79
N LEU A 268 -27.36 6.25 -11.47
CA LEU A 268 -26.97 5.93 -10.10
C LEU A 268 -26.09 7.03 -9.50
N GLU A 269 -26.06 7.14 -8.17
CA GLU A 269 -25.22 8.11 -7.49
C GLU A 269 -23.73 7.75 -7.60
N VAL A 270 -22.95 8.71 -8.13
CA VAL A 270 -21.50 8.57 -8.35
C VAL A 270 -20.80 9.86 -7.92
N GLU A 271 -19.72 9.73 -7.14
CA GLU A 271 -18.73 10.78 -6.90
C GLU A 271 -17.46 10.47 -7.73
N LYS A 272 -16.34 10.18 -7.06
CA LYS A 272 -15.14 9.61 -7.71
C LYS A 272 -15.40 8.17 -8.21
N ALA A 273 -16.22 7.40 -7.47
CA ALA A 273 -16.65 6.05 -7.78
C ALA A 273 -18.13 5.90 -7.35
N ILE A 274 -18.74 4.74 -7.62
CA ILE A 274 -20.14 4.48 -7.28
C ILE A 274 -20.33 4.57 -5.76
N ILE A 275 -21.34 5.30 -5.31
CA ILE A 275 -21.69 5.42 -3.91
C ILE A 275 -22.49 4.18 -3.49
N ILE A 276 -22.08 3.57 -2.37
CA ILE A 276 -22.76 2.44 -1.75
C ILE A 276 -22.99 2.70 -0.27
N ASN A 277 -24.02 2.06 0.28
CA ASN A 277 -24.24 1.96 1.73
C ASN A 277 -23.46 0.78 2.35
N ASP A 278 -23.63 0.59 3.67
CA ASP A 278 -22.93 -0.50 4.39
C ASP A 278 -23.40 -1.91 3.95
N HIS A 279 -24.54 -2.05 3.28
CA HIS A 279 -25.02 -3.29 2.66
C HIS A 279 -24.49 -3.49 1.24
N CYS A 280 -23.58 -2.62 0.75
CA CYS A 280 -23.09 -2.55 -0.63
C CYS A 280 -24.19 -2.27 -1.67
N GLN A 281 -25.28 -1.63 -1.28
CA GLN A 281 -26.39 -1.23 -2.13
C GLN A 281 -26.10 0.16 -2.71
N THR A 282 -26.44 0.39 -3.97
CA THR A 282 -26.37 1.71 -4.62
C THR A 282 -27.59 2.56 -4.27
N SER A 283 -27.79 3.70 -4.94
CA SER A 283 -29.00 4.50 -4.85
C SER A 283 -30.25 3.80 -5.40
N ASP A 284 -30.11 2.64 -6.04
CA ASP A 284 -31.20 1.76 -6.47
C ASP A 284 -31.23 0.51 -5.59
N PRO A 285 -32.35 0.16 -4.95
CA PRO A 285 -32.46 -0.98 -4.01
C PRO A 285 -32.27 -2.35 -4.68
N ASP A 286 -32.35 -2.45 -5.99
CA ASP A 286 -32.14 -3.68 -6.73
C ASP A 286 -30.74 -3.78 -7.35
N ILE A 287 -29.92 -2.72 -7.20
CA ILE A 287 -28.57 -2.66 -7.76
C ILE A 287 -27.54 -2.53 -6.65
N TYR A 288 -26.61 -3.48 -6.61
CA TYR A 288 -25.47 -3.53 -5.67
C TYR A 288 -24.18 -3.26 -6.42
N ALA A 289 -23.16 -2.75 -5.71
CA ALA A 289 -21.86 -2.55 -6.31
C ALA A 289 -20.72 -2.88 -5.31
N GLY A 290 -19.56 -3.28 -5.85
CA GLY A 290 -18.39 -3.58 -5.02
C GLY A 290 -17.09 -3.72 -5.80
N GLY A 291 -15.97 -3.70 -5.09
CA GLY A 291 -14.61 -3.72 -5.65
C GLY A 291 -14.12 -2.33 -6.05
N ASP A 292 -13.22 -2.28 -7.03
CA ASP A 292 -12.52 -1.04 -7.41
C ASP A 292 -13.41 0.03 -8.07
N CYS A 293 -14.70 -0.26 -8.31
CA CYS A 293 -15.62 0.72 -8.88
C CYS A 293 -16.42 1.52 -7.83
N VAL A 294 -16.23 1.29 -6.51
CA VAL A 294 -17.04 1.92 -5.47
C VAL A 294 -16.26 2.80 -4.51
N MET A 295 -16.95 3.79 -3.90
CA MET A 295 -16.49 4.44 -2.67
C MET A 295 -16.83 3.55 -1.48
N THR A 296 -16.01 3.61 -0.43
CA THR A 296 -16.28 2.92 0.85
C THR A 296 -16.02 3.87 2.01
N LYS A 297 -16.29 3.44 3.25
CA LYS A 297 -16.08 4.23 4.45
C LYS A 297 -14.72 3.90 5.09
N ASN A 298 -13.96 4.91 5.50
CA ASN A 298 -12.79 4.69 6.35
C ASN A 298 -13.25 4.58 7.82
N LEU A 299 -12.80 3.54 8.51
CA LEU A 299 -13.25 3.21 9.87
C LEU A 299 -12.83 4.24 10.93
N ILE A 300 -11.70 4.94 10.72
CA ILE A 300 -11.17 5.91 11.69
C ILE A 300 -11.80 7.28 11.45
N SER A 301 -11.71 7.79 10.23
CA SER A 301 -12.21 9.14 9.91
C SER A 301 -13.72 9.23 9.69
N GLY A 302 -14.38 8.11 9.47
CA GLY A 302 -15.79 8.06 9.08
C GLY A 302 -16.07 8.60 7.66
N LYS A 303 -15.06 9.13 6.97
CA LYS A 303 -15.20 9.72 5.63
C LYS A 303 -15.27 8.66 4.54
N ARG A 304 -15.93 8.98 3.42
CA ARG A 304 -15.86 8.17 2.21
C ARG A 304 -14.44 8.22 1.62
N VAL A 305 -13.95 7.06 1.22
CA VAL A 305 -12.61 6.89 0.60
C VAL A 305 -12.69 5.96 -0.60
N TYR A 306 -11.76 6.14 -1.52
CA TYR A 306 -11.54 5.22 -2.62
C TYR A 306 -10.43 4.24 -2.23
N ALA A 307 -10.75 2.95 -2.12
CA ALA A 307 -9.83 1.91 -1.65
C ALA A 307 -9.86 0.69 -2.59
N PRO A 308 -9.21 0.77 -3.77
CA PRO A 308 -9.21 -0.29 -4.79
C PRO A 308 -8.27 -1.44 -4.37
N MET A 309 -8.75 -2.33 -3.50
CA MET A 309 -7.99 -3.44 -2.93
C MET A 309 -8.74 -4.76 -3.12
N GLY A 310 -8.03 -5.80 -3.58
CA GLY A 310 -8.60 -7.13 -3.83
C GLY A 310 -9.24 -7.78 -2.59
N SER A 311 -8.66 -7.56 -1.40
CA SER A 311 -9.22 -8.03 -0.12
C SER A 311 -10.57 -7.37 0.19
N THR A 312 -10.70 -6.06 -0.05
CA THR A 312 -11.95 -5.30 0.10
C THR A 312 -12.99 -5.79 -0.91
N ALA A 313 -12.61 -5.94 -2.18
CA ALA A 313 -13.48 -6.46 -3.23
C ALA A 313 -14.09 -7.82 -2.87
N ASN A 314 -13.28 -8.74 -2.32
CA ASN A 314 -13.75 -10.06 -1.88
C ASN A 314 -14.72 -9.99 -0.69
N ARG A 315 -14.46 -9.12 0.30
CA ARG A 315 -15.36 -8.93 1.46
C ARG A 315 -16.69 -8.33 1.01
N GLN A 316 -16.66 -7.28 0.19
CA GLN A 316 -17.86 -6.67 -0.40
C GLN A 316 -18.64 -7.68 -1.26
N GLY A 317 -17.98 -8.45 -2.10
CA GLY A 317 -18.62 -9.52 -2.89
C GLY A 317 -19.36 -10.54 -2.02
N ARG A 318 -18.81 -10.90 -0.83
CA ARG A 318 -19.50 -11.77 0.11
C ARG A 318 -20.76 -11.12 0.72
N VAL A 319 -20.67 -9.84 1.09
CA VAL A 319 -21.82 -9.05 1.59
C VAL A 319 -22.90 -8.97 0.53
N ILE A 320 -22.55 -8.56 -0.68
CA ILE A 320 -23.46 -8.47 -1.83
C ILE A 320 -24.19 -9.80 -2.05
N GLY A 321 -23.44 -10.90 -2.22
CA GLY A 321 -24.04 -12.20 -2.52
C GLY A 321 -24.98 -12.73 -1.40
N THR A 322 -24.78 -12.30 -0.15
CA THR A 322 -25.68 -12.58 0.96
C THR A 322 -26.96 -11.74 0.84
N ASN A 323 -26.82 -10.44 0.58
CA ASN A 323 -27.94 -9.49 0.61
C ASN A 323 -28.87 -9.61 -0.60
N ILE A 324 -28.33 -9.85 -1.80
CA ILE A 324 -29.16 -10.05 -3.01
C ILE A 324 -30.05 -11.30 -2.94
N THR A 325 -29.80 -12.18 -1.99
CA THR A 325 -30.59 -13.40 -1.73
C THR A 325 -31.45 -13.29 -0.46
N GLY A 326 -31.64 -12.07 0.07
CA GLY A 326 -32.52 -11.80 1.20
C GLY A 326 -31.85 -11.81 2.58
N GLY A 327 -30.51 -11.84 2.65
CA GLY A 327 -29.78 -11.69 3.91
C GLY A 327 -29.59 -10.21 4.32
N ASP A 328 -28.94 -10.00 5.49
CA ASP A 328 -28.69 -8.67 6.09
C ASP A 328 -27.24 -8.58 6.58
N ALA A 329 -26.30 -8.69 5.64
CA ALA A 329 -24.86 -8.57 5.93
C ALA A 329 -24.38 -7.13 5.71
N THR A 330 -23.40 -6.69 6.51
CA THR A 330 -22.80 -5.36 6.38
C THR A 330 -21.30 -5.43 6.10
N HIS A 331 -20.78 -4.44 5.38
CA HIS A 331 -19.38 -4.16 5.21
C HIS A 331 -19.03 -2.91 6.04
N PRO A 332 -18.27 -3.05 7.14
CA PRO A 332 -18.09 -1.96 8.10
C PRO A 332 -17.25 -0.80 7.54
N GLY A 333 -16.53 -1.03 6.47
CA GLY A 333 -15.56 -0.10 5.89
C GLY A 333 -14.15 -0.65 5.84
N VAL A 334 -13.16 0.24 5.70
CA VAL A 334 -11.75 -0.11 5.51
C VAL A 334 -10.82 0.72 6.40
N LEU A 335 -9.64 0.19 6.66
CA LEU A 335 -8.50 0.88 7.28
C LEU A 335 -7.42 1.27 6.26
N ASN A 336 -7.67 1.07 4.97
CA ASN A 336 -6.70 1.24 3.89
C ASN A 336 -5.41 0.41 4.11
N THR A 337 -5.57 -0.80 4.60
CA THR A 337 -4.45 -1.70 4.88
C THR A 337 -3.76 -2.12 3.59
N ALA A 338 -2.45 -1.97 3.55
CA ALA A 338 -1.59 -2.41 2.46
C ALA A 338 -0.32 -3.06 3.01
N VAL A 339 0.13 -4.10 2.33
CA VAL A 339 1.45 -4.72 2.53
C VAL A 339 2.08 -4.95 1.17
N CYS A 340 3.38 -4.80 1.09
CA CYS A 340 4.17 -5.10 -0.10
C CYS A 340 5.50 -5.70 0.32
N LYS A 341 5.99 -6.68 -0.44
CA LYS A 341 7.32 -7.24 -0.29
C LYS A 341 8.13 -6.90 -1.54
N MET A 342 9.33 -6.38 -1.35
CA MET A 342 10.29 -6.13 -2.42
C MET A 342 11.65 -6.66 -1.99
N PHE A 343 12.22 -7.55 -2.78
CA PHE A 343 13.42 -8.30 -2.46
C PHE A 343 13.32 -8.92 -1.05
N ASP A 344 14.25 -8.58 -0.15
CA ASP A 344 14.25 -9.11 1.23
C ASP A 344 13.50 -8.25 2.24
N TRP A 345 13.02 -7.06 1.85
CA TRP A 345 12.28 -6.18 2.73
C TRP A 345 10.79 -6.21 2.46
N SER A 346 10.03 -5.90 3.51
CA SER A 346 8.59 -5.68 3.44
C SER A 346 8.23 -4.32 3.99
N LEU A 347 7.17 -3.75 3.45
CA LEU A 347 6.47 -2.61 4.05
C LEU A 347 5.03 -3.00 4.35
N GLY A 348 4.47 -2.35 5.35
CA GLY A 348 3.06 -2.46 5.68
C GLY A 348 2.54 -1.20 6.32
N ALA A 349 1.28 -0.88 6.04
CA ALA A 349 0.57 0.25 6.65
C ALA A 349 -0.90 -0.07 6.86
N THR A 350 -1.49 0.49 7.92
CA THR A 350 -2.93 0.44 8.16
C THR A 350 -3.36 1.66 8.98
N GLY A 351 -4.59 2.12 8.76
CA GLY A 351 -5.11 3.35 9.35
C GLY A 351 -4.76 4.59 8.53
N LEU A 352 -4.55 5.71 9.20
CA LEU A 352 -4.28 7.01 8.59
C LEU A 352 -2.77 7.33 8.65
N SER A 353 -2.21 7.82 7.56
CA SER A 353 -0.92 8.51 7.61
C SER A 353 -1.06 9.82 8.39
N GLU A 354 0.06 10.37 8.89
CA GLU A 354 0.04 11.67 9.59
C GLU A 354 -0.62 12.76 8.75
N ARG A 355 -0.26 12.82 7.47
CA ARG A 355 -0.83 13.77 6.51
C ARG A 355 -2.36 13.66 6.42
N VAL A 356 -2.87 12.43 6.28
CA VAL A 356 -4.32 12.20 6.15
C VAL A 356 -5.03 12.46 7.48
N ALA A 357 -4.43 12.09 8.61
CA ALA A 357 -4.99 12.37 9.94
C ALA A 357 -5.13 13.88 10.18
N LYS A 358 -4.12 14.68 9.85
CA LYS A 358 -4.18 16.16 9.90
C LYS A 358 -5.29 16.72 9.00
N GLN A 359 -5.44 16.21 7.77
CA GLN A 359 -6.54 16.60 6.86
C GLN A 359 -7.92 16.21 7.39
N CYS A 360 -7.99 15.21 8.25
CA CYS A 360 -9.21 14.83 8.95
C CYS A 360 -9.50 15.66 10.22
N GLY A 361 -8.57 16.53 10.62
CA GLY A 361 -8.73 17.44 11.76
C GLY A 361 -8.19 16.90 13.09
N TYR A 362 -7.42 15.81 13.08
CA TYR A 362 -6.76 15.29 14.29
C TYR A 362 -5.54 16.13 14.68
N ASP A 363 -5.34 16.30 15.98
CA ASP A 363 -4.11 16.85 16.57
C ASP A 363 -3.08 15.72 16.69
N THR A 364 -2.29 15.53 15.64
CA THR A 364 -1.43 14.37 15.50
C THR A 364 -0.14 14.45 16.31
N VAL A 365 0.23 13.33 16.90
CA VAL A 365 1.55 13.04 17.44
C VAL A 365 2.07 11.75 16.83
N THR A 366 3.38 11.66 16.62
CA THR A 366 4.01 10.49 15.96
C THR A 366 5.24 10.04 16.73
N CYS A 367 5.57 8.76 16.62
CA CYS A 367 6.87 8.24 17.03
C CYS A 367 7.40 7.23 16.00
N ILE A 368 8.71 7.10 15.91
CA ILE A 368 9.39 6.08 15.10
C ILE A 368 10.27 5.25 16.03
N VAL A 369 10.03 3.95 16.03
CA VAL A 369 10.70 3.01 16.93
C VAL A 369 11.26 1.83 16.14
N PRO A 370 12.57 1.79 15.89
CA PRO A 370 13.23 0.63 15.35
C PRO A 370 13.43 -0.42 16.45
N GLY A 371 13.38 -1.69 16.07
CA GLY A 371 13.62 -2.79 17.00
C GLY A 371 13.72 -4.14 16.27
N PRO A 372 14.19 -5.18 16.96
CA PRO A 372 14.27 -6.51 16.40
C PRO A 372 12.86 -7.13 16.26
N ASP A 373 12.67 -7.92 15.20
CA ASP A 373 11.43 -8.64 14.93
C ASP A 373 11.24 -9.88 15.81
N ILE A 374 12.35 -10.43 16.35
CA ILE A 374 12.41 -11.52 17.32
C ILE A 374 13.40 -11.17 18.43
N THR A 375 13.53 -11.99 19.45
CA THR A 375 14.44 -11.71 20.57
C THR A 375 15.89 -11.51 20.11
N HIS A 376 16.56 -10.50 20.61
CA HIS A 376 17.87 -10.00 20.16
C HIS A 376 19.00 -11.05 20.16
N PHE A 377 18.94 -12.05 21.03
CA PHE A 377 19.95 -13.13 21.12
C PHE A 377 19.68 -14.30 20.16
N MET A 378 18.52 -14.30 19.49
CA MET A 378 18.20 -15.36 18.52
C MET A 378 18.94 -15.14 17.19
N PRO A 379 19.50 -16.22 16.58
CA PRO A 379 20.03 -16.12 15.23
C PRO A 379 18.92 -15.79 14.23
N GLY A 380 19.27 -15.01 13.20
CA GLY A 380 18.32 -14.62 12.16
C GLY A 380 17.40 -13.46 12.52
N LYS A 381 17.63 -12.81 13.70
CA LYS A 381 16.92 -11.56 14.03
C LYS A 381 17.11 -10.53 12.92
N LYS A 382 16.05 -9.80 12.64
CA LYS A 382 16.03 -8.71 11.66
C LYS A 382 15.47 -7.45 12.31
N LEU A 383 15.99 -6.29 11.93
CA LEU A 383 15.47 -5.02 12.43
C LEU A 383 14.28 -4.59 11.57
N ILE A 384 13.26 -4.06 12.22
CA ILE A 384 12.13 -3.38 11.59
C ILE A 384 12.00 -1.99 12.20
N MET A 385 11.47 -1.06 11.42
CA MET A 385 11.16 0.29 11.88
C MET A 385 9.63 0.44 11.91
N THR A 386 9.10 0.82 13.06
CA THR A 386 7.67 1.04 13.29
C THR A 386 7.41 2.51 13.53
N ARG A 387 6.49 3.10 12.76
CA ARG A 387 5.95 4.43 12.98
C ARG A 387 4.50 4.33 13.45
N LEU A 388 4.16 5.00 14.54
CA LEU A 388 2.78 5.19 14.98
C LEU A 388 2.33 6.64 14.76
N VAL A 389 1.06 6.80 14.45
CA VAL A 389 0.35 8.08 14.41
C VAL A 389 -0.79 8.00 15.41
N ALA A 390 -0.89 8.97 16.32
CA ALA A 390 -1.95 9.04 17.32
C ALA A 390 -2.57 10.43 17.40
N ASP A 391 -3.78 10.52 17.93
CA ASP A 391 -4.39 11.78 18.36
C ASP A 391 -3.86 12.16 19.74
N ARG A 392 -3.23 13.32 19.84
CA ARG A 392 -2.61 13.83 21.09
C ARG A 392 -3.62 13.96 22.22
N LYS A 393 -4.86 14.33 21.92
CA LYS A 393 -5.90 14.61 22.93
C LYS A 393 -6.46 13.36 23.57
N THR A 394 -6.68 12.31 22.77
CA THR A 394 -7.34 11.08 23.21
C THR A 394 -6.37 9.94 23.44
N GLY A 395 -5.16 10.04 22.90
CA GLY A 395 -4.20 8.94 22.85
C GLY A 395 -4.59 7.82 21.90
N GLN A 396 -5.68 7.97 21.11
CA GLN A 396 -6.12 6.97 20.14
C GLN A 396 -5.09 6.81 19.04
N ILE A 397 -4.72 5.58 18.74
CA ILE A 397 -3.87 5.28 17.58
C ILE A 397 -4.72 5.44 16.31
N LEU A 398 -4.21 6.23 15.38
CA LEU A 398 -4.85 6.52 14.10
C LEU A 398 -4.25 5.73 12.94
N GLY A 399 -2.99 5.31 13.07
CA GLY A 399 -2.32 4.57 12.03
C GLY A 399 -0.96 4.03 12.44
N VAL A 400 -0.50 3.07 11.65
CA VAL A 400 0.82 2.44 11.79
C VAL A 400 1.44 2.22 10.42
N GLN A 401 2.75 2.38 10.36
CA GLN A 401 3.58 2.03 9.20
C GLN A 401 4.79 1.25 9.70
N ILE A 402 5.14 0.17 9.02
CA ILE A 402 6.27 -0.68 9.38
C ILE A 402 7.06 -1.01 8.12
N VAL A 403 8.38 -0.88 8.20
CA VAL A 403 9.29 -1.26 7.10
C VAL A 403 10.47 -2.06 7.65
N GLY A 404 11.00 -2.97 6.85
CA GLY A 404 12.21 -3.71 7.16
C GLY A 404 12.20 -5.16 6.69
N PRO A 405 13.32 -5.88 6.89
CA PRO A 405 13.48 -7.27 6.47
C PRO A 405 12.79 -8.29 7.39
N GLY A 406 12.23 -7.85 8.53
CA GLY A 406 11.59 -8.72 9.52
C GLY A 406 10.11 -8.98 9.25
N LYS A 407 9.43 -9.59 10.23
CA LYS A 407 8.00 -9.95 10.16
C LYS A 407 7.10 -8.71 10.28
N VAL A 408 6.85 -8.03 9.18
CA VAL A 408 6.02 -6.82 9.09
C VAL A 408 4.53 -7.16 9.15
N ASP A 409 4.08 -8.10 8.31
CA ASP A 409 2.68 -8.49 8.09
C ASP A 409 1.94 -8.88 9.37
N LYS A 410 2.54 -9.71 10.22
CA LYS A 410 2.01 -10.09 11.54
C LYS A 410 1.59 -8.87 12.37
N ARG A 411 2.42 -7.83 12.37
CA ARG A 411 2.21 -6.61 13.16
C ARG A 411 1.14 -5.72 12.56
N ILE A 412 1.10 -5.66 11.23
CA ILE A 412 0.03 -4.95 10.52
C ILE A 412 -1.32 -5.60 10.81
N ASP A 413 -1.44 -6.94 10.75
CA ASP A 413 -2.69 -7.64 11.06
C ASP A 413 -3.12 -7.44 12.52
N THR A 414 -2.18 -7.45 13.47
CA THR A 414 -2.43 -7.08 14.87
C THR A 414 -3.03 -5.67 14.96
N MET A 415 -2.44 -4.71 14.25
CA MET A 415 -2.91 -3.32 14.26
C MET A 415 -4.24 -3.14 13.53
N VAL A 416 -4.52 -3.92 12.48
CA VAL A 416 -5.86 -3.93 11.85
C VAL A 416 -6.93 -4.30 12.86
N ALA A 417 -6.71 -5.34 13.66
CA ALA A 417 -7.64 -5.72 14.71
C ALA A 417 -7.77 -4.61 15.79
N ALA A 418 -6.66 -4.10 16.28
CA ALA A 418 -6.64 -3.07 17.32
C ALA A 418 -7.31 -1.75 16.85
N LEU A 419 -6.98 -1.25 15.68
CA LEU A 419 -7.55 -0.03 15.09
C LEU A 419 -9.06 -0.15 14.81
N SER A 420 -9.53 -1.35 14.45
CA SER A 420 -10.96 -1.60 14.22
C SER A 420 -11.82 -1.36 15.47
N PHE A 421 -11.21 -1.38 16.65
CA PHE A 421 -11.86 -1.14 17.94
C PHE A 421 -11.39 0.15 18.63
N GLY A 422 -10.66 1.02 17.92
CA GLY A 422 -10.28 2.34 18.42
C GLY A 422 -9.25 2.31 19.57
N VAL A 423 -8.23 1.44 19.47
CA VAL A 423 -7.19 1.25 20.48
C VAL A 423 -6.45 2.55 20.78
N THR A 424 -6.19 2.81 22.07
CA THR A 424 -5.29 3.89 22.54
C THR A 424 -3.85 3.39 22.72
N ALA A 425 -2.89 4.32 22.81
CA ALA A 425 -1.48 3.99 23.08
C ALA A 425 -1.33 3.18 24.37
N SER A 426 -2.04 3.56 25.44
CA SER A 426 -2.03 2.84 26.71
C SER A 426 -2.58 1.41 26.62
N GLN A 427 -3.66 1.22 25.84
CA GLN A 427 -4.21 -0.11 25.62
C GLN A 427 -3.27 -0.97 24.75
N LEU A 428 -2.69 -0.38 23.69
CA LEU A 428 -1.74 -1.08 22.80
C LEU A 428 -0.50 -1.55 23.57
N ALA A 429 0.01 -0.73 24.49
CA ALA A 429 1.17 -1.07 25.34
C ALA A 429 0.92 -2.28 26.27
N ASN A 430 -0.34 -2.58 26.57
CA ASN A 430 -0.76 -3.63 27.48
C ASN A 430 -1.45 -4.83 26.82
N LEU A 431 -1.39 -4.93 25.47
CA LEU A 431 -1.90 -6.11 24.78
C LEU A 431 -1.08 -7.35 25.15
N ASP A 432 -1.77 -8.45 25.46
CA ASP A 432 -1.16 -9.76 25.74
C ASP A 432 -0.74 -10.43 24.42
N LEU A 433 0.35 -9.91 23.84
CA LEU A 433 0.88 -10.41 22.57
C LEU A 433 1.69 -11.68 22.76
N SER A 434 1.57 -12.62 21.83
CA SER A 434 2.26 -13.90 21.89
C SER A 434 3.78 -13.73 21.89
N TYR A 435 4.45 -14.44 22.82
CA TYR A 435 5.89 -14.44 22.98
C TYR A 435 6.49 -15.84 22.95
N ALA A 436 7.51 -15.98 22.12
CA ALA A 436 8.54 -17.03 22.23
C ALA A 436 9.80 -16.48 21.55
N PRO A 437 11.02 -16.73 22.09
CA PRO A 437 12.26 -16.12 21.58
C PRO A 437 12.45 -16.19 20.06
N PRO A 438 12.16 -17.30 19.36
CA PRO A 438 12.33 -17.37 17.91
C PRO A 438 11.19 -16.73 17.10
N LEU A 439 10.13 -16.25 17.73
CA LEU A 439 8.93 -15.73 17.06
C LEU A 439 8.70 -14.24 17.32
N SER A 440 9.01 -13.74 18.51
CA SER A 440 8.87 -12.34 18.91
C SER A 440 9.73 -12.04 20.15
N SER A 441 9.85 -10.77 20.51
CA SER A 441 10.48 -10.33 21.78
C SER A 441 9.44 -10.30 22.90
N ALA A 442 9.87 -10.45 24.16
CA ALA A 442 9.01 -10.32 25.32
C ALA A 442 8.36 -8.91 25.40
N MET A 443 9.15 -7.87 25.13
CA MET A 443 8.65 -6.53 24.83
C MET A 443 8.57 -6.41 23.30
N GLU A 444 7.40 -6.71 22.76
CA GLU A 444 7.14 -6.71 21.33
C GLU A 444 7.32 -5.29 20.75
N ASN A 445 7.72 -5.19 19.49
CA ASN A 445 8.01 -3.89 18.86
C ASN A 445 6.81 -2.92 18.91
N LEU A 446 5.58 -3.41 18.73
CA LEU A 446 4.36 -2.59 18.89
C LEU A 446 4.16 -2.10 20.33
N THR A 447 4.46 -2.95 21.32
CA THR A 447 4.44 -2.59 22.75
C THR A 447 5.44 -1.47 23.04
N ASN A 448 6.67 -1.61 22.55
CA ASN A 448 7.69 -0.57 22.68
C ASN A 448 7.28 0.73 21.99
N ALA A 449 6.73 0.66 20.77
CA ALA A 449 6.25 1.83 20.06
C ALA A 449 5.10 2.53 20.80
N ALA A 450 4.20 1.76 21.42
CA ALA A 450 3.11 2.30 22.23
C ALA A 450 3.61 3.00 23.51
N ASN A 451 4.62 2.43 24.17
CA ASN A 451 5.26 3.06 25.33
C ASN A 451 5.97 4.38 24.96
N VAL A 452 6.69 4.39 23.84
CA VAL A 452 7.32 5.64 23.31
C VAL A 452 6.24 6.67 22.98
N MET A 453 5.13 6.25 22.34
CA MET A 453 4.01 7.14 22.06
C MET A 453 3.43 7.77 23.32
N GLN A 454 3.25 6.99 24.40
CA GLN A 454 2.78 7.51 25.68
C GLN A 454 3.76 8.55 26.24
N ASN A 455 5.06 8.25 26.26
CA ASN A 455 6.09 9.20 26.72
C ASN A 455 6.07 10.52 25.90
N THR A 456 5.82 10.44 24.60
CA THR A 456 5.72 11.61 23.72
C THR A 456 4.44 12.41 24.00
N ILE A 457 3.28 11.74 24.21
CA ILE A 457 2.01 12.42 24.56
C ILE A 457 2.12 13.11 25.93
N GLU A 458 2.78 12.48 26.89
CA GLU A 458 2.98 13.00 28.24
C GLU A 458 4.08 14.09 28.31
N GLY A 459 4.76 14.40 27.20
CA GLY A 459 5.83 15.39 27.15
C GLY A 459 7.12 14.98 27.86
N LYS A 460 7.35 13.67 28.06
CA LYS A 460 8.58 13.12 28.63
C LYS A 460 9.68 12.89 27.58
N ALA A 461 9.27 12.60 26.35
CA ALA A 461 10.17 12.38 25.22
C ALA A 461 10.17 13.62 24.32
N HIS A 462 11.35 14.22 24.15
CA HIS A 462 11.58 15.38 23.27
C HIS A 462 12.38 14.92 22.04
N ASP A 463 11.68 14.33 21.08
CA ASP A 463 12.32 13.80 19.90
C ASP A 463 12.56 14.88 18.83
N MET A 464 13.55 14.62 17.98
CA MET A 464 13.87 15.38 16.78
C MET A 464 13.66 14.49 15.55
N ARG A 465 12.90 14.94 14.56
CA ARG A 465 12.70 14.22 13.31
C ARG A 465 13.98 14.19 12.48
N TYR A 466 14.12 13.21 11.63
CA TYR A 466 15.31 13.02 10.80
C TYR A 466 15.62 14.24 9.90
N GLU A 467 14.62 14.81 9.24
CA GLU A 467 14.81 15.97 8.37
C GLU A 467 15.35 17.19 9.13
N GLU A 468 14.83 17.43 10.34
CA GLU A 468 15.33 18.48 11.22
C GLU A 468 16.75 18.19 11.68
N PHE A 469 17.01 16.94 12.10
CA PHE A 469 18.36 16.49 12.48
C PHE A 469 19.36 16.74 11.35
N LYS A 470 19.04 16.29 10.14
CA LYS A 470 19.89 16.47 8.96
C LYS A 470 20.15 17.94 8.66
N SER A 471 19.13 18.80 8.75
CA SER A 471 19.25 20.24 8.48
C SER A 471 20.16 20.99 9.47
N LYS A 472 20.37 20.41 10.66
CA LYS A 472 21.17 21.02 11.73
C LYS A 472 22.61 20.52 11.81
N LEU A 473 23.01 19.50 11.04
CA LEU A 473 24.34 18.88 11.15
C LEU A 473 25.51 19.88 11.00
N ASP A 474 25.35 20.91 10.20
CA ASP A 474 26.35 21.96 9.97
C ASP A 474 26.17 23.20 10.86
N SER A 475 25.20 23.20 11.79
CA SER A 475 24.88 24.37 12.64
C SER A 475 25.95 24.62 13.71
N ASP A 476 26.27 25.88 13.93
CA ASP A 476 27.14 26.33 15.03
C ASP A 476 26.42 26.36 16.39
N ASP A 477 25.09 26.45 16.38
CA ASP A 477 24.25 26.62 17.59
C ASP A 477 23.80 25.29 18.21
N VAL A 478 24.15 24.14 17.59
CA VAL A 478 23.78 22.82 18.05
C VAL A 478 25.02 22.01 18.40
N VAL A 479 24.97 21.30 19.50
CA VAL A 479 25.95 20.27 19.85
C VAL A 479 25.30 18.89 19.76
N PHE A 480 25.95 17.99 19.05
CA PHE A 480 25.53 16.60 18.90
C PHE A 480 26.31 15.71 19.85
N VAL A 481 25.62 14.89 20.64
CA VAL A 481 26.26 13.95 21.54
C VAL A 481 26.00 12.53 21.07
N ASP A 482 27.02 11.88 20.57
CA ASP A 482 26.98 10.50 20.13
C ASP A 482 27.12 9.55 21.34
N LEU A 483 26.04 8.87 21.68
CA LEU A 483 25.93 7.96 22.81
C LEU A 483 26.31 6.53 22.48
N ARG A 484 26.80 6.28 21.29
CA ARG A 484 27.17 4.96 20.79
C ARG A 484 28.54 4.53 21.35
N THR A 485 28.77 3.22 21.29
CA THR A 485 30.12 2.72 21.50
C THR A 485 31.07 3.21 20.40
N GLU A 486 32.38 3.20 20.67
CA GLU A 486 33.39 3.61 19.67
C GLU A 486 33.30 2.79 18.38
N VAL A 487 32.97 1.49 18.50
CA VAL A 487 32.82 0.59 17.33
C VAL A 487 31.61 1.00 16.48
N GLU A 488 30.45 1.24 17.10
CA GLU A 488 29.24 1.66 16.39
C GLU A 488 29.40 3.03 15.71
N SER A 489 30.08 3.98 16.37
CA SER A 489 30.35 5.31 15.83
C SER A 489 31.27 5.26 14.59
N LYS A 490 32.30 4.41 14.64
CA LYS A 490 33.21 4.20 13.50
C LYS A 490 32.55 3.46 12.33
N GLN A 491 31.63 2.53 12.60
CA GLN A 491 30.92 1.79 11.55
C GLN A 491 29.95 2.66 10.75
N LYS A 492 29.31 3.63 11.41
CA LYS A 492 28.37 4.57 10.78
C LYS A 492 28.61 5.99 11.30
N PRO A 493 29.62 6.70 10.79
CA PRO A 493 29.93 8.04 11.24
C PRO A 493 28.78 9.02 10.93
N VAL A 494 28.56 9.98 11.84
CA VAL A 494 27.59 11.09 11.66
C VAL A 494 28.39 12.34 11.34
N PRO A 495 28.19 12.98 10.18
CA PRO A 495 28.98 14.14 9.76
C PRO A 495 28.49 15.45 10.40
N ALA A 496 28.46 15.52 11.74
CA ALA A 496 28.05 16.71 12.47
C ALA A 496 29.24 17.61 12.82
N LYS A 497 29.08 18.91 12.62
CA LYS A 497 30.13 19.93 12.84
C LYS A 497 30.59 19.97 14.29
N ASN A 498 29.67 19.98 15.23
CA ASN A 498 29.96 20.04 16.67
C ASN A 498 29.59 18.70 17.32
N LEU A 499 30.39 17.68 17.10
CA LEU A 499 30.16 16.33 17.58
C LEU A 499 31.01 16.02 18.82
N LEU A 500 30.36 15.61 19.91
CA LEU A 500 30.97 15.05 21.10
C LEU A 500 30.68 13.54 21.13
N HIS A 501 31.69 12.72 21.30
CA HIS A 501 31.51 11.29 21.51
C HIS A 501 31.59 10.96 22.99
N ILE A 502 30.44 10.69 23.61
CA ILE A 502 30.33 10.32 25.02
C ILE A 502 29.42 9.09 25.12
N PRO A 503 29.96 7.87 25.17
CA PRO A 503 29.16 6.67 25.35
C PRO A 503 28.20 6.77 26.52
N ILE A 504 26.99 6.18 26.38
CA ILE A 504 25.91 6.34 27.38
C ILE A 504 26.34 5.97 28.80
N GLU A 505 27.24 4.99 28.93
CA GLU A 505 27.79 4.51 30.22
C GLU A 505 28.61 5.57 30.92
N GLU A 506 29.21 6.51 30.19
CA GLU A 506 30.06 7.59 30.69
C GLU A 506 29.30 8.92 30.85
N LEU A 507 28.11 9.05 30.24
CA LEU A 507 27.40 10.32 30.15
C LEU A 507 27.11 10.96 31.51
N ARG A 508 26.75 10.20 32.51
CA ARG A 508 26.48 10.75 33.85
C ARG A 508 27.70 11.40 34.51
N ALA A 509 28.89 10.83 34.28
CA ALA A 509 30.13 11.35 34.81
C ALA A 509 30.70 12.53 34.01
N ARG A 510 30.37 12.57 32.70
CA ARG A 510 30.94 13.52 31.74
C ARG A 510 29.90 14.55 31.26
N ALA A 511 28.74 14.65 31.89
CA ALA A 511 27.68 15.57 31.49
C ALA A 511 28.15 17.04 31.43
N ASN A 512 29.10 17.42 32.29
CA ASN A 512 29.67 18.76 32.33
C ASN A 512 30.56 19.12 31.10
N GLU A 513 30.92 18.15 30.27
CA GLU A 513 31.64 18.40 29.00
C GLU A 513 30.68 18.93 27.91
N VAL A 514 29.37 18.75 28.06
CA VAL A 514 28.36 19.22 27.10
C VAL A 514 28.13 20.71 27.29
N PRO A 515 28.22 21.57 26.27
CA PRO A 515 27.92 23.00 26.37
C PRO A 515 26.47 23.25 26.81
N LYS A 516 26.26 24.21 27.73
CA LYS A 516 24.93 24.61 28.23
C LYS A 516 24.29 25.75 27.46
N ASP A 517 25.06 26.42 26.61
CA ASP A 517 24.67 27.59 25.83
C ASP A 517 24.20 27.24 24.41
N LYS A 518 24.05 25.95 24.11
CA LYS A 518 23.62 25.43 22.79
C LYS A 518 22.45 24.46 22.93
N GLU A 519 21.68 24.31 21.85
CA GLU A 519 20.75 23.18 21.72
C GLU A 519 21.52 21.86 21.74
N VAL A 520 21.08 20.92 22.55
CA VAL A 520 21.74 19.62 22.69
C VAL A 520 20.92 18.53 22.01
N VAL A 521 21.54 17.85 21.03
CA VAL A 521 20.92 16.74 20.32
C VAL A 521 21.70 15.46 20.60
N VAL A 522 21.09 14.53 21.32
CA VAL A 522 21.67 13.23 21.63
C VAL A 522 21.18 12.18 20.62
N PHE A 523 22.02 11.22 20.27
CA PHE A 523 21.61 10.14 19.38
C PHE A 523 22.33 8.82 19.66
N CYS A 524 21.70 7.74 19.20
CA CYS A 524 22.30 6.40 19.18
C CYS A 524 21.82 5.61 17.95
N ILE A 525 22.06 4.30 17.93
CA ILE A 525 21.67 3.43 16.81
C ILE A 525 20.14 3.33 16.64
N LEU A 526 19.39 3.04 17.75
CA LEU A 526 17.97 2.68 17.71
C LEU A 526 17.06 3.58 18.58
N SER A 527 17.51 4.78 18.94
CA SER A 527 16.77 5.77 19.73
C SER A 527 16.73 5.54 21.25
N THR A 528 16.74 4.32 21.77
CA THR A 528 16.59 4.02 23.21
C THR A 528 17.62 4.75 24.07
N ARG A 529 18.91 4.60 23.78
CA ARG A 529 19.99 5.32 24.49
C ARG A 529 19.90 6.84 24.27
N GLY A 530 19.33 7.29 23.14
CA GLY A 530 19.06 8.72 22.90
C GLY A 530 18.05 9.26 23.89
N PHE A 531 16.93 8.58 24.10
CA PHE A 531 15.93 8.97 25.10
C PHE A 531 16.50 8.92 26.53
N GLU A 532 17.24 7.87 26.89
CA GLU A 532 17.94 7.80 28.20
C GLU A 532 18.94 8.94 28.38
N GLY A 533 19.70 9.28 27.32
CA GLY A 533 20.64 10.40 27.33
C GLY A 533 19.96 11.74 27.53
N GLN A 534 18.81 11.99 26.87
CA GLN A 534 17.97 13.15 27.13
C GLN A 534 17.62 13.26 28.62
N LEU A 535 17.13 12.19 29.22
CA LEU A 535 16.73 12.19 30.64
C LEU A 535 17.92 12.41 31.60
N ILE A 536 19.10 11.84 31.28
CA ILE A 536 20.32 12.03 32.07
C ILE A 536 20.75 13.50 32.05
N LEU A 537 20.77 14.12 30.87
CA LEU A 537 21.17 15.51 30.72
C LEU A 537 20.13 16.46 31.34
N ASN A 538 18.83 16.20 31.15
CA ASN A 538 17.79 16.97 31.83
C ASN A 538 17.97 16.96 33.35
N HIS A 539 18.29 15.78 33.95
CA HIS A 539 18.59 15.69 35.38
C HIS A 539 19.86 16.44 35.78
N ALA A 540 20.82 16.57 34.87
CA ALA A 540 22.04 17.35 35.09
C ALA A 540 21.85 18.89 34.86
N GLY A 541 20.62 19.35 34.64
CA GLY A 541 20.25 20.76 34.50
C GLY A 541 20.45 21.33 33.09
N TYR A 542 20.20 20.52 32.06
CA TYR A 542 20.08 20.94 30.67
C TYR A 542 18.59 21.02 30.31
N ASP A 543 18.11 22.17 29.86
CA ASP A 543 16.68 22.42 29.60
C ASP A 543 16.26 22.05 28.19
N ASP A 544 17.15 22.21 27.20
CA ASP A 544 16.87 21.99 25.77
C ASP A 544 17.67 20.80 25.23
N VAL A 545 17.26 19.60 25.64
CA VAL A 545 17.85 18.35 25.17
C VAL A 545 16.84 17.56 24.34
N ARG A 546 17.22 17.25 23.11
CA ARG A 546 16.40 16.45 22.20
C ARG A 546 17.15 15.21 21.76
N PHE A 547 16.43 14.15 21.38
CA PHE A 547 17.05 12.96 20.83
C PHE A 547 16.52 12.64 19.43
N VAL A 548 17.37 12.01 18.59
CA VAL A 548 17.00 11.67 17.21
C VAL A 548 16.00 10.54 17.20
N GLN A 549 14.82 10.82 16.64
CA GLN A 549 13.73 9.86 16.48
C GLN A 549 14.16 8.69 15.58
N GLY A 550 13.99 7.45 16.04
CA GLY A 550 14.43 6.26 15.32
C GLY A 550 15.94 5.97 15.36
N GLY A 551 16.75 6.83 16.02
CA GLY A 551 18.21 6.71 16.02
C GLY A 551 18.80 6.95 14.64
N VAL A 552 20.02 6.44 14.37
CA VAL A 552 20.71 6.69 13.09
C VAL A 552 20.84 5.45 12.19
N GLN A 553 20.36 4.27 12.62
CA GLN A 553 20.59 3.01 11.91
C GLN A 553 20.06 3.02 10.48
N PHE A 554 18.85 3.49 10.27
CA PHE A 554 18.13 3.38 9.01
C PHE A 554 18.27 4.63 8.11
N TRP A 555 18.79 5.73 8.64
CA TRP A 555 18.85 7.00 7.91
C TRP A 555 20.06 7.06 6.97
N PRO A 556 19.89 7.57 5.74
CA PRO A 556 20.99 7.83 4.81
C PRO A 556 21.69 9.13 5.22
N LEU A 557 22.80 9.01 5.98
CA LEU A 557 23.54 10.17 6.51
C LEU A 557 24.52 10.79 5.49
N ASP A 558 24.79 10.10 4.44
CA ASP A 558 25.80 10.39 3.39
C ASP A 558 25.19 10.94 2.08
N LYS A 559 23.88 11.18 2.05
CA LYS A 559 23.14 11.66 0.86
C LYS A 559 22.51 13.04 1.07
#